data_87118e4d41560825ff54a6ebd3f613e0
#
_entry.id   87118e4d41560825ff54a6ebd3f613e0
#
_cell.length_a   1.000
_cell.length_b   1.000
_cell.length_c   1.000
_cell.angle_alpha   90.00
_cell.angle_beta   90.00
_cell.angle_gamma   90.00
#
_symmetry.space_group_name_H-M   'P 1'
#
loop_
_entity.id
_entity.type
_entity.pdbx_description
1 polymer ?
#
loop_
_entity_poly.entity_id
_entity_poly.type
_entity_poly.pdbx_seq_one_letter_code
_entity_poly.pdbx_strand_id
1 'polypeptide(L)'
;APSANTSGRPSPTTAMHVKEDLDGKIDMIIDGGSVEIGVESTILDMTVTPPMILRPGAITKEMLEEVIGEVTEDQAIVSDKSKEAPKAPGMKYRHYAPKAKLMIIEGETKEAVKAIRQVAFEQERLGYKVGIIATDETAEKYKRGIVKNIGTTGK
;
A
#
# COMPACT_ATOMS: atom_id res chain seq x y z
N ALA A 1 18.80 -3.38 -6.81
CA ALA A 1 18.11 -3.42 -8.11
C ALA A 1 16.80 -2.66 -7.99
N PRO A 2 16.33 -1.97 -9.03
CA PRO A 2 15.03 -1.32 -9.03
C PRO A 2 13.89 -2.35 -9.08
N SER A 3 12.66 -1.90 -8.76
CA SER A 3 11.46 -2.72 -8.92
C SER A 3 11.14 -2.96 -10.40
N ALA A 4 10.71 -4.18 -10.73
CA ALA A 4 10.42 -4.60 -12.11
C ALA A 4 8.96 -4.31 -12.49
N ASN A 5 8.57 -3.04 -12.52
CA ASN A 5 7.21 -2.59 -12.85
C ASN A 5 7.23 -1.40 -13.81
N THR A 6 6.09 -1.16 -14.44
CA THR A 6 5.85 0.08 -15.18
C THR A 6 5.70 1.25 -14.20
N SER A 7 6.31 2.40 -14.52
CA SER A 7 6.24 3.60 -13.67
C SER A 7 4.79 3.95 -13.28
N GLY A 8 4.60 4.31 -12.01
CA GLY A 8 3.29 4.66 -11.44
C GLY A 8 2.47 3.46 -10.95
N ARG A 9 2.87 2.23 -11.25
CA ARG A 9 2.21 1.00 -10.75
C ARG A 9 2.85 0.52 -9.45
N PRO A 10 2.13 -0.27 -8.63
CA PRO A 10 2.70 -0.90 -7.43
C PRO A 10 3.89 -1.79 -7.79
N SER A 11 4.85 -1.91 -6.87
CA SER A 11 5.96 -2.84 -7.00
C SER A 11 5.45 -4.28 -7.08
N PRO A 12 5.99 -5.12 -8.00
CA PRO A 12 5.56 -6.50 -8.14
C PRO A 12 6.03 -7.33 -6.95
N THR A 13 5.16 -8.24 -6.50
CA THR A 13 5.46 -9.18 -5.40
C THR A 13 5.58 -10.62 -5.87
N THR A 14 5.29 -10.88 -7.14
CA THR A 14 5.39 -12.19 -7.80
C THR A 14 5.87 -12.04 -9.24
N ALA A 15 6.41 -13.11 -9.82
CA ALA A 15 6.77 -13.13 -11.26
C ALA A 15 5.56 -12.86 -12.16
N MET A 16 4.35 -13.24 -11.75
CA MET A 16 3.14 -12.96 -12.52
C MET A 16 2.86 -11.46 -12.62
N HIS A 17 3.05 -10.70 -11.53
CA HIS A 17 2.92 -9.24 -11.56
C HIS A 17 3.94 -8.58 -12.48
N VAL A 18 5.19 -9.11 -12.51
CA VAL A 18 6.21 -8.66 -13.47
C VAL A 18 5.77 -8.94 -14.89
N LYS A 19 5.23 -10.13 -15.16
CA LYS A 19 4.71 -10.50 -16.47
C LYS A 19 3.58 -9.58 -16.90
N GLU A 20 2.61 -9.29 -16.03
CA GLU A 20 1.50 -8.37 -16.35
C GLU A 20 1.96 -6.97 -16.75
N ASP A 21 3.10 -6.51 -16.21
CA ASP A 21 3.62 -5.17 -16.49
C ASP A 21 4.57 -5.12 -17.70
N LEU A 22 5.35 -6.17 -17.90
CA LEU A 22 6.50 -6.17 -18.81
C LEU A 22 6.41 -7.22 -19.91
N ASP A 23 5.29 -7.93 -20.07
CA ASP A 23 5.10 -8.92 -21.13
C ASP A 23 5.33 -8.27 -22.51
N GLY A 24 6.12 -8.92 -23.35
CA GLY A 24 6.53 -8.42 -24.65
C GLY A 24 7.52 -7.26 -24.64
N LYS A 25 8.00 -6.82 -23.45
CA LYS A 25 9.01 -5.76 -23.31
C LYS A 25 10.35 -6.26 -22.81
N ILE A 26 10.39 -7.48 -22.30
CA ILE A 26 11.60 -8.15 -21.79
C ILE A 26 11.65 -9.58 -22.31
N ASP A 27 12.84 -10.14 -22.42
CA ASP A 27 13.04 -11.46 -23.02
C ASP A 27 12.81 -12.61 -22.05
N MET A 28 13.02 -12.37 -20.73
CA MET A 28 13.00 -13.43 -19.73
C MET A 28 12.60 -12.88 -18.35
N ILE A 29 11.86 -13.70 -17.60
CA ILE A 29 11.57 -13.50 -16.17
C ILE A 29 12.09 -14.71 -15.42
N ILE A 30 12.92 -14.49 -14.40
CA ILE A 30 13.36 -15.55 -13.48
C ILE A 30 12.47 -15.46 -12.24
N ASP A 31 11.69 -16.52 -11.97
CA ASP A 31 10.80 -16.59 -10.84
C ASP A 31 11.56 -17.13 -9.61
N GLY A 32 11.83 -16.25 -8.65
CA GLY A 32 12.42 -16.58 -7.34
C GLY A 32 11.39 -16.79 -6.24
N GLY A 33 10.10 -16.88 -6.57
CA GLY A 33 9.00 -16.95 -5.61
C GLY A 33 8.42 -15.58 -5.25
N SER A 34 7.48 -15.59 -4.31
CA SER A 34 6.87 -14.37 -3.78
C SER A 34 7.82 -13.62 -2.86
N VAL A 35 7.80 -12.29 -2.91
CA VAL A 35 8.54 -11.46 -1.95
C VAL A 35 7.77 -11.35 -0.64
N GLU A 36 8.49 -11.31 0.47
CA GLU A 36 7.91 -11.18 1.82
C GLU A 36 7.43 -9.74 2.08
N ILE A 37 8.19 -8.74 1.60
CA ILE A 37 7.88 -7.32 1.79
C ILE A 37 7.32 -6.77 0.49
N GLY A 38 6.03 -6.44 0.47
CA GLY A 38 5.30 -5.98 -0.70
C GLY A 38 5.14 -4.45 -0.79
N VAL A 39 5.80 -3.71 0.10
CA VAL A 39 5.80 -2.23 0.09
C VAL A 39 7.16 -1.69 -0.31
N GLU A 40 7.18 -0.47 -0.81
CA GLU A 40 8.41 0.22 -1.17
C GLU A 40 9.31 0.44 0.03
N SER A 41 10.62 0.58 -0.21
CA SER A 41 11.62 0.83 0.82
C SER A 41 11.40 2.16 1.54
N THR A 42 11.67 2.20 2.84
CA THR A 42 11.76 3.44 3.61
C THR A 42 12.88 4.31 3.07
N ILE A 43 12.63 5.61 2.89
CA ILE A 43 13.64 6.59 2.51
C ILE A 43 13.89 7.49 3.71
N LEU A 44 15.14 7.52 4.15
CA LEU A 44 15.62 8.31 5.27
C LEU A 44 16.60 9.36 4.78
N ASP A 45 16.37 10.63 5.12
CA ASP A 45 17.32 11.73 4.92
C ASP A 45 18.23 11.81 6.15
N MET A 46 19.51 11.48 5.94
CA MET A 46 20.56 11.54 6.95
C MET A 46 21.34 12.87 6.91
N THR A 47 20.96 13.80 6.03
CA THR A 47 21.65 15.11 5.90
C THR A 47 21.12 16.14 6.87
N VAL A 48 20.01 15.83 7.56
CA VAL A 48 19.38 16.68 8.58
C VAL A 48 19.49 16.07 9.96
N THR A 49 19.35 16.87 10.99
CA THR A 49 19.37 16.41 12.39
C THR A 49 18.13 16.94 13.13
N PRO A 50 17.29 16.07 13.73
CA PRO A 50 17.34 14.60 13.60
C PRO A 50 17.13 14.09 12.18
N PRO A 51 17.57 12.86 11.83
CA PRO A 51 17.26 12.23 10.54
C PRO A 51 15.75 12.21 10.26
N MET A 52 15.37 12.33 8.98
CA MET A 52 13.97 12.53 8.60
C MET A 52 13.50 11.44 7.62
N ILE A 53 12.39 10.78 7.94
CA ILE A 53 11.72 9.86 7.01
C ILE A 53 11.04 10.68 5.92
N LEU A 54 11.45 10.46 4.67
CA LEU A 54 10.86 11.06 3.48
C LEU A 54 9.79 10.18 2.83
N ARG A 55 9.87 8.86 3.03
CA ARG A 55 8.87 7.90 2.58
C ARG A 55 8.82 6.73 3.55
N PRO A 56 7.65 6.42 4.14
CA PRO A 56 7.50 5.24 4.99
C PRO A 56 7.55 3.96 4.15
N GLY A 57 8.06 2.88 4.75
CA GLY A 57 8.17 1.55 4.17
C GLY A 57 8.14 0.48 5.24
N ALA A 58 8.65 -0.71 4.94
CA ALA A 58 8.68 -1.82 5.89
C ALA A 58 9.56 -1.56 7.12
N ILE A 59 10.59 -0.73 6.98
CA ILE A 59 11.38 -0.27 8.14
C ILE A 59 10.64 0.91 8.75
N THR A 60 10.13 0.73 9.97
CA THR A 60 9.31 1.73 10.66
C THR A 60 10.17 2.77 11.38
N LYS A 61 9.52 3.85 11.84
CA LYS A 61 10.16 4.88 12.63
C LYS A 61 10.76 4.29 13.92
N GLU A 62 9.99 3.47 14.61
CA GLU A 62 10.41 2.84 15.88
C GLU A 62 11.65 1.96 15.68
N MET A 63 11.69 1.16 14.60
CA MET A 63 12.85 0.35 14.27
C MET A 63 14.10 1.19 13.99
N LEU A 64 13.92 2.36 13.37
CA LEU A 64 15.02 3.29 13.13
C LEU A 64 15.47 3.93 14.44
N GLU A 65 14.53 4.36 15.28
CA GLU A 65 14.85 5.00 16.58
C GLU A 65 15.62 4.08 17.54
N GLU A 66 15.38 2.77 17.48
CA GLU A 66 16.14 1.77 18.24
C GLU A 66 17.64 1.76 17.87
N VAL A 67 17.98 2.13 16.63
CA VAL A 67 19.36 2.03 16.12
C VAL A 67 20.09 3.37 16.10
N ILE A 68 19.39 4.43 15.69
CA ILE A 68 20.01 5.75 15.41
C ILE A 68 19.50 6.86 16.32
N GLY A 69 18.60 6.56 17.26
CA GLY A 69 17.98 7.55 18.14
C GLY A 69 16.83 8.31 17.45
N GLU A 70 16.60 9.54 17.87
CA GLU A 70 15.46 10.34 17.41
C GLU A 70 15.39 10.45 15.89
N VAL A 71 14.20 10.17 15.33
CA VAL A 71 13.88 10.28 13.90
C VAL A 71 12.59 11.08 13.73
N THR A 72 12.59 12.00 12.79
CA THR A 72 11.40 12.80 12.43
C THR A 72 10.73 12.28 11.15
N GLU A 73 9.53 12.76 10.88
CA GLU A 73 8.80 12.47 9.64
C GLU A 73 8.57 13.77 8.87
N ASP A 74 8.70 13.71 7.53
CA ASP A 74 8.40 14.87 6.70
C ASP A 74 6.89 15.20 6.80
N GLN A 75 6.57 16.47 6.99
CA GLN A 75 5.19 16.95 7.10
C GLN A 75 4.34 16.61 5.86
N ALA A 76 4.96 16.42 4.72
CA ALA A 76 4.29 15.97 3.51
C ALA A 76 3.71 14.56 3.61
N ILE A 77 4.22 13.71 4.51
CA ILE A 77 3.69 12.37 4.80
C ILE A 77 2.43 12.48 5.67
N VAL A 78 2.46 13.41 6.63
CA VAL A 78 1.40 13.56 7.65
C VAL A 78 0.23 14.42 7.15
N SER A 79 0.46 15.31 6.19
CA SER A 79 -0.56 16.23 5.67
C SER A 79 -0.64 16.19 4.15
N ASP A 80 -1.82 15.88 3.63
CA ASP A 80 -2.16 15.91 2.18
C ASP A 80 -2.07 17.33 1.55
N LYS A 81 -1.57 18.33 2.30
CA LYS A 81 -1.64 19.75 1.97
C LYS A 81 -0.30 20.43 1.70
N SER A 82 0.82 19.73 1.70
CA SER A 82 2.10 20.38 1.46
C SER A 82 2.23 20.83 0.01
N LYS A 83 2.40 22.13 -0.19
CA LYS A 83 2.70 22.76 -1.49
C LYS A 83 4.20 22.72 -1.83
N GLU A 84 4.99 22.08 -1.00
CA GLU A 84 6.45 22.04 -1.18
C GLU A 84 6.88 21.05 -2.25
N ALA A 85 8.01 21.34 -2.88
CA ALA A 85 8.61 20.43 -3.86
C ALA A 85 9.04 19.13 -3.18
N PRO A 86 8.76 17.96 -3.78
CA PRO A 86 9.09 16.68 -3.19
C PRO A 86 10.59 16.50 -3.06
N LYS A 87 11.04 16.06 -1.88
CA LYS A 87 12.45 15.82 -1.56
C LYS A 87 12.94 14.44 -2.02
N ALA A 88 12.02 13.53 -2.32
CA ALA A 88 12.36 12.17 -2.76
C ALA A 88 11.45 11.66 -3.90
N PRO A 89 11.92 10.70 -4.72
CA PRO A 89 11.09 10.04 -5.72
C PRO A 89 9.88 9.35 -5.06
N GLY A 90 8.72 9.48 -5.69
CA GLY A 90 7.47 8.87 -5.21
C GLY A 90 6.62 9.75 -4.31
N MET A 91 7.05 10.98 -3.97
CA MET A 91 6.28 11.89 -3.11
C MET A 91 5.35 12.85 -3.88
N LYS A 92 5.60 13.15 -5.16
CA LYS A 92 4.92 14.24 -5.89
C LYS A 92 3.72 13.82 -6.74
N TYR A 93 3.69 12.58 -7.20
CA TYR A 93 2.67 12.11 -8.13
C TYR A 93 1.95 10.90 -7.53
N ARG A 94 0.79 10.57 -8.07
CA ARG A 94 0.09 9.33 -7.75
C ARG A 94 0.93 8.12 -8.22
N HIS A 95 1.93 7.81 -7.42
CA HIS A 95 2.77 6.63 -7.59
C HIS A 95 2.15 5.43 -6.89
N TYR A 96 2.48 4.23 -7.38
CA TYR A 96 2.09 2.96 -6.73
C TYR A 96 0.58 2.78 -6.56
N ALA A 97 -0.21 3.49 -7.37
CA ALA A 97 -1.66 3.44 -7.25
C ALA A 97 -2.23 2.22 -7.98
N PRO A 98 -3.07 1.41 -7.33
CA PRO A 98 -3.82 0.36 -8.00
C PRO A 98 -4.78 0.95 -9.04
N LYS A 99 -5.16 0.14 -10.05
CA LYS A 99 -6.15 0.55 -11.06
C LYS A 99 -7.54 0.76 -10.45
N ALA A 100 -7.88 -0.04 -9.44
CA ALA A 100 -9.15 0.07 -8.74
C ALA A 100 -9.14 1.22 -7.73
N LYS A 101 -10.30 1.83 -7.54
CA LYS A 101 -10.51 2.79 -6.45
C LYS A 101 -10.47 2.03 -5.12
N LEU A 102 -9.60 2.44 -4.21
CA LEU A 102 -9.55 1.95 -2.84
C LEU A 102 -10.31 2.91 -1.92
N MET A 103 -11.09 2.35 -1.02
CA MET A 103 -11.78 3.09 0.05
C MET A 103 -11.50 2.41 1.37
N ILE A 104 -10.99 3.16 2.34
CA ILE A 104 -10.80 2.70 3.73
C ILE A 104 -12.02 3.16 4.52
N ILE A 105 -12.61 2.26 5.30
CA ILE A 105 -13.74 2.55 6.19
C ILE A 105 -13.28 2.29 7.61
N GLU A 106 -13.23 3.33 8.40
CA GLU A 106 -12.79 3.31 9.80
C GLU A 106 -13.97 3.47 10.76
N GLY A 107 -13.82 2.97 11.96
CA GLY A 107 -14.81 3.08 13.04
C GLY A 107 -14.96 1.79 13.82
N GLU A 108 -15.94 1.76 14.70
CA GLU A 108 -16.30 0.55 15.46
C GLU A 108 -16.61 -0.61 14.50
N THR A 109 -16.10 -1.81 14.82
CA THR A 109 -16.15 -2.98 13.91
C THR A 109 -17.54 -3.26 13.37
N LYS A 110 -18.60 -3.15 14.20
CA LYS A 110 -19.98 -3.42 13.75
C LYS A 110 -20.46 -2.40 12.73
N GLU A 111 -20.17 -1.13 12.97
CA GLU A 111 -20.56 -0.04 12.08
C GLU A 111 -19.75 -0.06 10.78
N ALA A 112 -18.44 -0.31 10.86
CA ALA A 112 -17.58 -0.47 9.69
C ALA A 112 -18.06 -1.61 8.79
N VAL A 113 -18.37 -2.78 9.35
CA VAL A 113 -18.92 -3.92 8.59
C VAL A 113 -20.24 -3.54 7.90
N LYS A 114 -21.12 -2.83 8.59
CA LYS A 114 -22.40 -2.38 8.01
C LYS A 114 -22.18 -1.41 6.86
N ALA A 115 -21.30 -0.43 7.04
CA ALA A 115 -20.97 0.54 6.01
C ALA A 115 -20.32 -0.11 4.78
N ILE A 116 -19.35 -1.02 4.97
CA ILE A 116 -18.72 -1.78 3.89
C ILE A 116 -19.77 -2.58 3.09
N ARG A 117 -20.70 -3.26 3.77
CA ARG A 117 -21.76 -4.02 3.11
C ARG A 117 -22.68 -3.13 2.27
N GLN A 118 -23.02 -1.95 2.77
CA GLN A 118 -23.83 -0.99 2.06
C GLN A 118 -23.10 -0.46 0.82
N VAL A 119 -21.85 -0.01 0.98
CA VAL A 119 -21.03 0.48 -0.14
C VAL A 119 -20.84 -0.60 -1.20
N ALA A 120 -20.54 -1.85 -0.79
CA ALA A 120 -20.39 -2.96 -1.71
C ALA A 120 -21.69 -3.21 -2.52
N PHE A 121 -22.85 -3.20 -1.86
CA PHE A 121 -24.15 -3.36 -2.52
C PHE A 121 -24.41 -2.23 -3.54
N GLU A 122 -24.14 -0.99 -3.16
CA GLU A 122 -24.34 0.17 -4.05
C GLU A 122 -23.44 0.12 -5.27
N GLN A 123 -22.15 -0.23 -5.08
CA GLN A 123 -21.20 -0.33 -6.19
C GLN A 123 -21.53 -1.48 -7.15
N GLU A 124 -21.94 -2.64 -6.63
CA GLU A 124 -22.40 -3.75 -7.46
C GLU A 124 -23.64 -3.39 -8.27
N ARG A 125 -24.60 -2.64 -7.69
CA ARG A 125 -25.78 -2.13 -8.42
C ARG A 125 -25.40 -1.19 -9.56
N LEU A 126 -24.30 -0.49 -9.45
CA LEU A 126 -23.74 0.37 -10.51
C LEU A 126 -22.94 -0.43 -11.56
N GLY A 127 -22.84 -1.76 -11.42
CA GLY A 127 -22.14 -2.62 -12.36
C GLY A 127 -20.65 -2.79 -12.09
N TYR A 128 -20.13 -2.29 -10.96
CA TYR A 128 -18.73 -2.46 -10.61
C TYR A 128 -18.47 -3.83 -9.96
N LYS A 129 -17.27 -4.37 -10.22
CA LYS A 129 -16.74 -5.50 -9.45
C LYS A 129 -16.17 -4.98 -8.14
N VAL A 130 -16.63 -5.53 -7.02
CA VAL A 130 -16.20 -5.10 -5.68
C VAL A 130 -15.30 -6.15 -5.07
N GLY A 131 -14.11 -5.71 -4.61
CA GLY A 131 -13.22 -6.47 -3.74
C GLY A 131 -13.33 -5.93 -2.30
N ILE A 132 -13.33 -6.81 -1.32
CA ILE A 132 -13.32 -6.46 0.10
C ILE A 132 -12.07 -7.09 0.72
N ILE A 133 -11.19 -6.27 1.28
CA ILE A 133 -10.07 -6.73 2.10
C ILE A 133 -10.58 -6.78 3.55
N ALA A 134 -10.46 -7.92 4.19
CA ALA A 134 -11.00 -8.16 5.53
C ALA A 134 -10.05 -9.01 6.37
N THR A 135 -10.21 -8.95 7.68
CA THR A 135 -9.51 -9.80 8.62
C THR A 135 -10.35 -11.00 9.04
N ASP A 136 -9.77 -11.99 9.72
CA ASP A 136 -10.47 -13.19 10.19
C ASP A 136 -11.75 -12.86 10.97
N GLU A 137 -11.73 -11.78 11.75
CA GLU A 137 -12.85 -11.37 12.61
C GLU A 137 -14.05 -10.86 11.83
N THR A 138 -13.85 -10.48 10.56
CA THR A 138 -14.87 -9.81 9.75
C THR A 138 -15.15 -10.46 8.40
N ALA A 139 -14.22 -11.27 7.87
CA ALA A 139 -14.33 -11.84 6.52
C ALA A 139 -15.65 -12.60 6.27
N GLU A 140 -16.10 -13.42 7.23
CA GLU A 140 -17.34 -14.20 7.11
C GLU A 140 -18.61 -13.33 7.13
N LYS A 141 -18.52 -12.09 7.57
CA LYS A 141 -19.64 -11.15 7.61
C LYS A 141 -20.00 -10.59 6.25
N TYR A 142 -19.14 -10.74 5.25
CA TYR A 142 -19.36 -10.26 3.89
C TYR A 142 -19.86 -11.38 2.99
N LYS A 143 -21.04 -11.18 2.40
CA LYS A 143 -21.72 -12.17 1.53
C LYS A 143 -21.74 -11.73 0.06
N ARG A 144 -21.15 -10.56 -0.25
CA ARG A 144 -21.09 -9.95 -1.57
C ARG A 144 -19.67 -9.54 -1.89
N GLY A 145 -19.38 -9.44 -3.18
CA GLY A 145 -18.04 -9.10 -3.66
C GLY A 145 -17.04 -10.26 -3.54
N ILE A 146 -15.83 -9.97 -3.93
CA ILE A 146 -14.68 -10.89 -3.77
C ILE A 146 -14.01 -10.55 -2.44
N VAL A 147 -14.15 -11.40 -1.44
CA VAL A 147 -13.55 -11.19 -0.13
C VAL A 147 -12.15 -11.78 -0.12
N LYS A 148 -11.15 -10.95 0.19
CA LYS A 148 -9.79 -11.37 0.45
C LYS A 148 -9.49 -11.23 1.94
N ASN A 149 -9.35 -12.36 2.60
CA ASN A 149 -8.91 -12.40 3.98
C ASN A 149 -7.38 -12.23 4.05
N ILE A 150 -6.92 -11.34 4.93
CA ILE A 150 -5.52 -11.00 5.14
C ILE A 150 -4.98 -11.45 6.53
N GLY A 151 -5.72 -12.31 7.23
CA GLY A 151 -5.36 -12.81 8.55
C GLY A 151 -6.00 -12.05 9.69
N THR A 152 -5.49 -12.25 10.90
CA THR A 152 -5.99 -11.58 12.12
C THR A 152 -5.56 -10.12 12.18
N THR A 153 -6.34 -9.29 12.86
CA THR A 153 -5.88 -7.97 13.30
C THR A 153 -4.65 -8.18 14.19
N GLY A 154 -3.49 -7.79 13.68
CA GLY A 154 -2.23 -8.02 14.36
C GLY A 154 -2.20 -7.47 15.79
N LYS A 155 -1.53 -8.23 16.65
CA LYS A 155 -1.02 -7.72 17.93
C LYS A 155 0.35 -7.11 17.67
#